data_6998a4f517fa8b2ef900cc571d7ae7be
#
_entry.id   6998a4f517fa8b2ef900cc571d7ae7be
#
_cell.length_a   1.000
_cell.length_b   1.000
_cell.length_c   1.000
_cell.angle_alpha   90.00
_cell.angle_beta   90.00
_cell.angle_gamma   90.00
#
_symmetry.space_group_name_H-M   'P 1'
#
loop_
_entity.id
_entity.type
_entity.pdbx_description
1 polymer ?
#
loop_
_entity_poly.entity_id
_entity_poly.type
_entity_poly.pdbx_seq_one_letter_code
_entity_poly.pdbx_strand_id
1 'polypeptide(L)'
;MLGKENALLGRTMELFLLAILIFLALCLVLCLVRAIIGPKIADRIVAANMSGTIVIVMIGVLATYLDEGYLADICIIYALISFLTVIVLTKVYMGVYLEKKEAENRQKKTGREEA
;
A
#
# COMPACT_ATOMS: atom_id res chain seq x y z
N MET A 1 3.58 42.58 -11.98
CA MET A 1 2.31 41.94 -11.71
C MET A 1 2.37 40.39 -11.87
N LEU A 2 2.94 39.93 -12.99
CA LEU A 2 3.07 38.48 -13.25
C LEU A 2 3.95 37.74 -12.21
N GLY A 3 4.97 38.41 -11.65
CA GLY A 3 5.82 37.80 -10.62
C GLY A 3 5.13 37.56 -9.28
N LYS A 4 4.21 38.44 -8.91
CA LYS A 4 3.42 38.29 -7.67
C LYS A 4 2.38 37.20 -7.79
N GLU A 5 1.72 37.08 -8.93
CA GLU A 5 0.76 36.02 -9.20
C GLU A 5 1.43 34.64 -9.20
N ASN A 6 2.60 34.54 -9.84
CA ASN A 6 3.38 33.28 -9.86
C ASN A 6 3.88 32.91 -8.46
N ALA A 7 4.29 33.89 -7.65
CA ALA A 7 4.72 33.66 -6.28
C ALA A 7 3.54 33.20 -5.38
N LEU A 8 2.36 33.82 -5.54
CA LEU A 8 1.15 33.44 -4.83
C LEU A 8 0.66 32.05 -5.24
N LEU A 9 0.66 31.76 -6.55
CA LEU A 9 0.31 30.46 -7.08
C LEU A 9 1.27 29.39 -6.59
N GLY A 10 2.56 29.66 -6.59
CA GLY A 10 3.58 28.75 -6.07
C GLY A 10 3.39 28.47 -4.59
N ARG A 11 3.12 29.50 -3.80
CA ARG A 11 2.89 29.36 -2.37
C ARG A 11 1.60 28.57 -2.05
N THR A 12 0.53 28.85 -2.79
CA THR A 12 -0.73 28.14 -2.67
C THR A 12 -0.57 26.67 -3.04
N MET A 13 0.17 26.41 -4.13
CA MET A 13 0.48 25.07 -4.58
C MET A 13 1.29 24.29 -3.53
N GLU A 14 2.30 24.93 -2.95
CA GLU A 14 3.11 24.34 -1.89
C GLU A 14 2.28 23.97 -0.66
N LEU A 15 1.42 24.86 -0.21
CA LEU A 15 0.53 24.63 0.91
C LEU A 15 -0.44 23.48 0.62
N PHE A 16 -0.96 23.42 -0.59
CA PHE A 16 -1.88 22.37 -1.04
C PHE A 16 -1.18 21.01 -1.05
N LEU A 17 0.01 20.94 -1.64
CA LEU A 17 0.81 19.70 -1.68
C LEU A 17 1.19 19.24 -0.28
N LEU A 18 1.56 20.17 0.59
CA LEU A 18 1.92 19.88 1.96
C LEU A 18 0.72 19.34 2.76
N ALA A 19 -0.46 19.92 2.55
CA ALA A 19 -1.71 19.45 3.16
C ALA A 19 -2.05 18.03 2.71
N ILE A 20 -1.91 17.73 1.42
CA ILE A 20 -2.12 16.39 0.87
C ILE A 20 -1.12 15.40 1.49
N LEU A 21 0.13 15.80 1.62
CA LEU A 21 1.20 14.96 2.16
C LEU A 21 0.92 14.60 3.63
N ILE A 22 0.48 15.57 4.44
CA ILE A 22 0.09 15.33 5.84
C ILE A 22 -1.13 14.39 5.91
N PHE A 23 -2.11 14.60 5.05
CA PHE A 23 -3.30 13.75 4.99
C PHE A 23 -2.94 12.31 4.63
N LEU A 24 -2.09 12.13 3.63
CA LEU A 24 -1.60 10.81 3.22
C LEU A 24 -0.80 10.13 4.33
N ALA A 25 0.02 10.89 5.06
CA ALA A 25 0.78 10.37 6.19
C ALA A 25 -0.14 9.85 7.30
N LEU A 26 -1.20 10.58 7.61
CA LEU A 26 -2.22 10.14 8.56
C LEU A 26 -2.90 8.86 8.11
N CYS A 27 -3.28 8.78 6.83
CA CYS A 27 -3.88 7.58 6.26
C CYS A 27 -2.92 6.39 6.34
N LEU A 28 -1.62 6.62 6.09
CA LEU A 28 -0.60 5.59 6.18
C LEU A 28 -0.49 5.03 7.60
N VAL A 29 -0.47 5.90 8.61
CA VAL A 29 -0.41 5.50 10.01
C VAL A 29 -1.64 4.66 10.37
N LEU A 30 -2.83 5.09 9.94
CA LEU A 30 -4.07 4.34 10.16
C LEU A 30 -4.03 2.95 9.51
N CYS A 31 -3.52 2.86 8.28
CA CYS A 31 -3.34 1.59 7.58
C CYS A 31 -2.36 0.67 8.30
N LEU A 32 -1.25 1.22 8.82
CA LEU A 32 -0.27 0.44 9.59
C LEU A 32 -0.87 -0.08 10.89
N VAL A 33 -1.62 0.75 11.61
CA VAL A 33 -2.31 0.34 12.83
C VAL A 33 -3.28 -0.80 12.52
N ARG A 34 -4.04 -0.68 11.44
CA ARG A 34 -4.97 -1.73 11.01
C ARG A 34 -4.23 -3.02 10.65
N ALA A 35 -3.07 -2.93 10.01
CA ALA A 35 -2.25 -4.09 9.65
C ALA A 35 -1.75 -4.83 10.89
N ILE A 36 -1.39 -4.11 11.96
CA ILE A 36 -0.91 -4.70 13.21
C ILE A 36 -2.07 -5.35 14.00
N ILE A 37 -3.21 -4.67 14.07
CA ILE A 37 -4.37 -5.12 14.85
C ILE A 37 -5.19 -6.16 14.09
N GLY A 38 -5.11 -6.22 12.77
CA GLY A 38 -5.91 -7.13 11.95
C GLY A 38 -5.75 -8.60 12.35
N PRO A 39 -6.84 -9.27 12.79
CA PRO A 39 -6.77 -10.67 13.25
C PRO A 39 -6.58 -11.65 12.10
N LYS A 40 -6.93 -11.28 10.88
CA LYS A 40 -6.81 -12.12 9.68
C LYS A 40 -5.57 -11.76 8.89
N ILE A 41 -4.88 -12.77 8.38
CA ILE A 41 -3.71 -12.59 7.50
C ILE A 41 -4.12 -11.87 6.22
N ALA A 42 -5.33 -12.13 5.69
CA ALA A 42 -5.87 -11.46 4.52
C ALA A 42 -5.98 -9.94 4.72
N ASP A 43 -6.45 -9.50 5.88
CA ASP A 43 -6.55 -8.07 6.22
C ASP A 43 -5.17 -7.41 6.26
N ARG A 44 -4.16 -8.11 6.76
CA ARG A 44 -2.77 -7.62 6.79
C ARG A 44 -2.21 -7.45 5.38
N ILE A 45 -2.48 -8.39 4.48
CA ILE A 45 -2.02 -8.34 3.08
C ILE A 45 -2.68 -7.16 2.35
N VAL A 46 -3.99 -6.98 2.53
CA VAL A 46 -4.73 -5.86 1.94
C VAL A 46 -4.22 -4.52 2.49
N ALA A 47 -4.01 -4.43 3.79
CA ALA A 47 -3.50 -3.22 4.43
C ALA A 47 -2.08 -2.89 3.94
N ALA A 48 -1.22 -3.90 3.79
CA ALA A 48 0.12 -3.72 3.26
C ALA A 48 0.09 -3.20 1.82
N ASN A 49 -0.81 -3.75 0.99
CA ASN A 49 -0.99 -3.30 -0.39
C ASN A 49 -1.48 -1.85 -0.45
N MET A 50 -2.47 -1.50 0.36
CA MET A 50 -2.96 -0.12 0.46
C MET A 50 -1.89 0.84 0.94
N SER A 51 -1.12 0.42 1.95
CA SER A 51 0.02 1.18 2.46
C SER A 51 1.04 1.45 1.37
N GLY A 52 1.36 0.46 0.56
CA GLY A 52 2.26 0.60 -0.58
C GLY A 52 1.78 1.66 -1.57
N THR A 53 0.49 1.65 -1.91
CA THR A 53 -0.11 2.64 -2.81
C THR A 53 -0.01 4.05 -2.22
N ILE A 54 -0.30 4.22 -0.93
CA ILE A 54 -0.21 5.51 -0.24
C ILE A 54 1.24 6.03 -0.29
N VAL A 55 2.22 5.17 -0.05
CA VAL A 55 3.64 5.53 -0.11
C VAL A 55 4.03 5.98 -1.51
N ILE A 56 3.58 5.29 -2.57
CA ILE A 56 3.83 5.67 -3.96
C ILE A 56 3.27 7.05 -4.25
N VAL A 57 2.03 7.31 -3.83
CA VAL A 57 1.38 8.61 -4.01
C VAL A 57 2.12 9.69 -3.23
N MET A 58 2.57 9.41 -2.00
CA MET A 58 3.37 10.32 -1.19
C MET A 58 4.68 10.70 -1.88
N ILE A 59 5.39 9.73 -2.44
CA ILE A 59 6.64 9.96 -3.17
C ILE A 59 6.37 10.80 -4.41
N GLY A 60 5.27 10.54 -5.13
CA GLY A 60 4.86 11.32 -6.30
C GLY A 60 4.56 12.77 -5.95
N VAL A 61 3.83 13.01 -4.86
CA VAL A 61 3.53 14.35 -4.35
C VAL A 61 4.82 15.05 -3.93
N LEU A 62 5.71 14.34 -3.24
CA LEU A 62 7.00 14.88 -2.82
C LEU A 62 7.89 15.23 -4.01
N ALA A 63 7.87 14.41 -5.06
CA ALA A 63 8.59 14.68 -6.31
C ALA A 63 8.11 15.98 -6.96
N THR A 64 6.79 16.21 -6.97
CA THR A 64 6.21 17.45 -7.49
C THR A 64 6.56 18.63 -6.60
N TYR A 65 6.56 18.46 -5.29
CA TYR A 65 6.90 19.51 -4.33
C TYR A 65 8.34 19.96 -4.47
N LEU A 66 9.28 19.02 -4.56
CA LEU A 66 10.71 19.30 -4.68
C LEU A 66 11.14 19.61 -6.12
N ASP A 67 10.26 19.34 -7.09
CA ASP A 67 10.53 19.51 -8.53
C ASP A 67 11.80 18.78 -8.99
N GLU A 68 12.01 17.56 -8.46
CA GLU A 68 13.15 16.74 -8.80
C GLU A 68 12.69 15.47 -9.52
N GLY A 69 13.15 15.28 -10.75
CA GLY A 69 12.75 14.17 -11.61
C GLY A 69 13.20 12.79 -11.13
N TYR A 70 14.30 12.70 -10.37
CA TYR A 70 14.80 11.43 -9.89
C TYR A 70 13.85 10.75 -8.90
N LEU A 71 13.05 11.53 -8.17
CA LEU A 71 12.04 10.98 -7.26
C LEU A 71 10.92 10.24 -8.01
N ALA A 72 10.60 10.70 -9.23
CA ALA A 72 9.65 10.00 -10.09
C ALA A 72 10.18 8.62 -10.50
N ASP A 73 11.47 8.51 -10.80
CA ASP A 73 12.11 7.23 -11.11
C ASP A 73 12.04 6.26 -9.92
N ILE A 74 12.30 6.75 -8.73
CA ILE A 74 12.19 5.97 -7.49
C ILE A 74 10.74 5.49 -7.30
N CYS A 75 9.77 6.34 -7.60
CA CYS A 75 8.35 6.02 -7.53
C CYS A 75 7.99 4.85 -8.44
N ILE A 76 8.48 4.85 -9.68
CA ILE A 76 8.25 3.79 -10.66
C ILE A 76 8.89 2.47 -10.18
N ILE A 77 10.13 2.52 -9.72
CA ILE A 77 10.83 1.34 -9.19
C ILE A 77 10.08 0.76 -8.00
N TYR A 78 9.66 1.61 -7.08
CA TYR A 78 8.89 1.20 -5.90
C TYR A 78 7.56 0.56 -6.30
N ALA A 79 6.88 1.14 -7.29
CA ALA A 79 5.62 0.60 -7.81
C ALA A 79 5.80 -0.80 -8.38
N LEU A 80 6.88 -1.05 -9.13
CA LEU A 80 7.19 -2.37 -9.67
C LEU A 80 7.49 -3.38 -8.57
N ILE A 81 8.29 -3.00 -7.59
CA ILE A 81 8.62 -3.86 -6.44
C ILE A 81 7.36 -4.19 -5.64
N SER A 82 6.51 -3.19 -5.39
CA SER A 82 5.24 -3.35 -4.68
C SER A 82 4.31 -4.31 -5.41
N PHE A 83 4.22 -4.17 -6.73
CA PHE A 83 3.40 -5.04 -7.57
C PHE A 83 3.89 -6.50 -7.49
N LEU A 84 5.19 -6.72 -7.62
CA LEU A 84 5.79 -8.05 -7.50
C LEU A 84 5.54 -8.64 -6.10
N THR A 85 5.70 -7.85 -5.06
CA THR A 85 5.46 -8.26 -3.69
C THR A 85 4.01 -8.72 -3.49
N VAL A 86 3.04 -7.98 -4.04
CA VAL A 86 1.62 -8.34 -3.97
C VAL A 86 1.36 -9.67 -4.68
N ILE A 87 1.91 -9.87 -5.87
CA ILE A 87 1.75 -11.11 -6.63
C ILE A 87 2.32 -12.29 -5.85
N VAL A 88 3.55 -12.14 -5.33
CA VAL A 88 4.22 -13.20 -4.57
C VAL A 88 3.44 -13.53 -3.29
N LEU A 89 3.03 -12.51 -2.54
CA LEU A 89 2.25 -12.70 -1.32
C LEU A 89 0.91 -13.36 -1.60
N THR A 90 0.23 -12.94 -2.67
CA THR A 90 -1.05 -13.52 -3.07
C THR A 90 -0.88 -14.99 -3.44
N LYS A 91 0.15 -15.35 -4.19
CA LYS A 91 0.44 -16.75 -4.54
C LYS A 91 0.76 -17.59 -3.32
N VAL A 92 1.62 -17.09 -2.43
CA VAL A 92 1.99 -17.80 -1.19
C VAL A 92 0.77 -17.97 -0.30
N TYR A 93 -0.04 -16.92 -0.13
CA TYR A 93 -1.26 -16.95 0.68
C TYR A 93 -2.27 -17.94 0.13
N MET A 94 -2.50 -17.91 -1.19
CA MET A 94 -3.41 -18.84 -1.86
C MET A 94 -2.92 -20.30 -1.72
N GLY A 95 -1.63 -20.53 -1.88
CA GLY A 95 -1.03 -21.86 -1.71
C GLY A 95 -1.24 -22.40 -0.31
N VAL A 96 -0.95 -21.61 0.72
CA VAL A 96 -1.14 -21.99 2.12
C VAL A 96 -2.63 -22.22 2.44
N TYR A 97 -3.51 -21.37 1.93
CA TYR A 97 -4.95 -21.49 2.12
C TYR A 97 -5.49 -22.79 1.50
N LEU A 98 -5.06 -23.10 0.28
CA LEU A 98 -5.45 -24.35 -0.41
C LEU A 98 -4.95 -25.58 0.32
N GLU A 99 -3.71 -25.58 0.83
CA GLU A 99 -3.15 -26.66 1.63
C GLU A 99 -3.95 -26.89 2.91
N LYS A 100 -4.30 -25.81 3.62
CA LYS A 100 -5.15 -25.91 4.81
C LYS A 100 -6.53 -26.49 4.50
N LYS A 101 -7.11 -26.06 3.39
CA LYS A 101 -8.43 -26.53 2.95
C LYS A 101 -8.41 -28.01 2.59
N GLU A 102 -7.36 -28.47 1.90
CA GLU A 102 -7.16 -29.89 1.60
C GLU A 102 -6.97 -30.72 2.86
N ALA A 103 -6.18 -30.23 3.82
CA ALA A 103 -5.96 -30.89 5.10
C ALA A 103 -7.27 -31.04 5.89
N GLU A 104 -8.10 -29.98 5.94
CA GLU A 104 -9.43 -30.03 6.56
C GLU A 104 -10.34 -31.05 5.88
N ASN A 105 -10.37 -31.07 4.56
CA ASN A 105 -11.18 -32.00 3.79
C ASN A 105 -10.74 -33.46 4.03
N ARG A 106 -9.45 -33.71 4.15
CA ARG A 106 -8.90 -35.02 4.48
C ARG A 106 -9.32 -35.48 5.87
N GLN A 107 -9.24 -34.58 6.85
CA GLN A 107 -9.69 -34.84 8.22
C GLN A 107 -11.18 -35.14 8.28
N LYS A 108 -12.00 -34.40 7.55
CA LYS A 108 -13.44 -34.65 7.45
C LYS A 108 -13.75 -36.01 6.83
N LYS A 109 -13.02 -36.39 5.77
CA LYS A 109 -13.18 -37.71 5.13
C LYS A 109 -12.79 -38.84 6.08
N THR A 110 -11.67 -38.69 6.79
CA THR A 110 -11.21 -39.70 7.77
C THR A 110 -12.21 -39.83 8.92
N GLY A 111 -12.76 -38.75 9.43
CA GLY A 111 -13.79 -38.76 10.45
C GLY A 111 -15.08 -39.42 10.01
N ARG A 112 -15.45 -39.29 8.73
CA ARG A 112 -16.63 -39.99 8.16
C ARG A 112 -16.40 -41.48 7.98
N GLU A 113 -15.19 -41.88 7.58
CA GLU A 113 -14.84 -43.28 7.41
C GLU A 113 -14.76 -44.02 8.75
N GLU A 114 -14.33 -43.32 9.81
CA GLU A 114 -14.27 -43.90 11.18
C GLU A 114 -15.66 -43.99 11.82
N ALA A 115 -16.60 -43.19 11.41
CA ALA A 115 -17.98 -43.25 11.86
C ALA A 115 -18.77 -44.29 11.10
#